data_a709f18937fbbd95a4fcbccd0d3fe3e8
#
_entry.id   a709f18937fbbd95a4fcbccd0d3fe3e8
#
_cell.length_a   1.000
_cell.length_b   1.000
_cell.length_c   1.000
_cell.angle_alpha   90.00
_cell.angle_beta   90.00
_cell.angle_gamma   90.00
#
_symmetry.space_group_name_H-M   'P 1'
#
loop_
_entity.id
_entity.type
_entity.pdbx_description
1 polymer ?
#
loop_
_entity_poly.entity_id
_entity_poly.type
_entity_poly.pdbx_seq_one_letter_code
_entity_poly.pdbx_strand_id
1 'polypeptide(L)'
;MHDYPSSIEKKVWEALKKVYDPETGLSMVDMNLITRVTVLQDIVEVEFTPSSPFCPIAFYLAQQIKSAAENASRMKVKVICRGHLMEEQINKMINEGNL
;
A
#
# COMPACT_ATOMS: atom_id res chain seq x y z
N MET A 1 -5.95 19.27 -15.81
CA MET A 1 -5.52 18.90 -15.59
C MET A 1 -5.74 18.24 -14.81
N HIS A 2 -6.06 17.78 -14.50
CA HIS A 2 -6.27 17.00 -13.77
C HIS A 2 -5.72 16.93 -12.72
N ASP A 3 -6.05 17.15 -12.19
CA ASP A 3 -5.32 17.18 -11.39
C ASP A 3 -5.68 17.07 -10.04
N TYR A 4 -6.74 17.05 -9.48
CA TYR A 4 -7.11 16.98 -8.22
C TYR A 4 -7.02 15.68 -7.63
N PRO A 5 -7.44 14.68 -8.12
CA PRO A 5 -7.12 13.41 -7.54
C PRO A 5 -5.62 13.28 -7.49
N SER A 6 -4.92 13.94 -8.40
CA SER A 6 -3.51 13.84 -8.42
C SER A 6 -2.85 14.46 -7.23
N SER A 7 -3.43 15.42 -6.58
CA SER A 7 -2.87 16.01 -5.38
C SER A 7 -2.82 15.04 -4.22
N ILE A 8 -3.90 14.29 -4.01
CA ILE A 8 -3.95 13.29 -2.96
C ILE A 8 -3.06 12.11 -3.33
N GLU A 9 -3.11 11.71 -4.57
CA GLU A 9 -2.29 10.60 -5.07
C GLU A 9 -0.81 10.90 -4.83
N LYS A 10 -0.38 12.11 -5.12
CA LYS A 10 1.00 12.50 -4.93
C LYS A 10 1.41 12.41 -3.47
N LYS A 11 0.55 12.88 -2.57
CA LYS A 11 0.83 12.79 -1.15
C LYS A 11 0.96 11.34 -0.68
N VAL A 12 0.11 10.46 -1.20
CA VAL A 12 0.17 9.05 -0.87
C VAL A 12 1.48 8.45 -1.40
N TRP A 13 1.84 8.74 -2.64
CA TRP A 13 3.09 8.23 -3.20
C TRP A 13 4.30 8.68 -2.39
N GLU A 14 4.31 9.94 -1.97
CA GLU A 14 5.43 10.45 -1.18
C GLU A 14 5.50 9.78 0.19
N ALA A 15 4.36 9.51 0.79
CA ALA A 15 4.33 8.78 2.05
C ALA A 15 4.81 7.34 1.87
N LEU A 16 4.43 6.71 0.76
CA LEU A 16 4.83 5.33 0.49
C LEU A 16 6.31 5.20 0.21
N LYS A 17 6.95 6.26 -0.27
CA LYS A 17 8.41 6.25 -0.44
C LYS A 17 9.14 6.03 0.88
N LYS A 18 8.49 6.32 1.99
CA LYS A 18 9.06 6.15 3.32
C LYS A 18 8.73 4.82 3.94
N VAL A 19 8.05 3.95 3.23
CA VAL A 19 7.80 2.58 3.68
C VAL A 19 8.93 1.73 3.16
N TYR A 20 9.75 1.22 4.06
CA TYR A 20 10.95 0.47 3.69
C TYR A 20 10.77 -1.00 3.98
N ASP A 21 11.31 -1.82 3.09
CA ASP A 21 11.40 -3.25 3.32
C ASP A 21 12.55 -3.48 4.29
N PRO A 22 12.30 -4.00 5.50
CA PRO A 22 13.37 -4.17 6.48
C PRO A 22 14.41 -5.21 6.05
N GLU A 23 14.08 -6.06 5.10
CA GLU A 23 15.04 -7.08 4.63
C GLU A 23 16.06 -6.50 3.67
N THR A 24 15.67 -5.50 2.89
CA THR A 24 16.58 -4.90 1.90
C THR A 24 17.01 -3.50 2.29
N GLY A 25 16.24 -2.83 3.15
CA GLY A 25 16.49 -1.44 3.50
C GLY A 25 16.08 -0.47 2.41
N LEU A 26 15.40 -0.95 1.38
CA LEU A 26 14.99 -0.10 0.27
C LEU A 26 13.50 0.25 0.36
N SER A 27 13.16 1.39 -0.20
CA SER A 27 11.78 1.83 -0.23
C SER A 27 10.94 0.94 -1.14
N MET A 28 9.70 0.64 -0.73
CA MET A 28 8.78 -0.13 -1.54
C MET A 28 8.55 0.52 -2.89
N VAL A 29 8.51 1.85 -2.94
CA VAL A 29 8.34 2.57 -4.20
C VAL A 29 9.57 2.42 -5.07
N ASP A 30 10.76 2.53 -4.48
CA ASP A 30 12.00 2.42 -5.24
C ASP A 30 12.19 1.03 -5.80
N MET A 31 11.64 0.01 -5.16
CA MET A 31 11.73 -1.35 -5.66
C MET A 31 10.61 -1.69 -6.64
N ASN A 32 9.76 -0.71 -6.96
CA ASN A 32 8.62 -0.92 -7.86
C ASN A 32 7.65 -1.97 -7.34
N LEU A 33 7.51 -2.08 -6.04
CA LEU A 33 6.58 -3.03 -5.45
C LEU A 33 5.19 -2.44 -5.27
N ILE A 34 5.07 -1.11 -5.27
CA ILE A 34 3.76 -0.47 -5.28
C ILE A 34 3.33 -0.37 -6.73
N THR A 35 2.30 -1.12 -7.09
CA THR A 35 1.90 -1.25 -8.49
C THR A 35 0.80 -0.30 -8.90
N ARG A 36 0.03 0.20 -7.95
CA ARG A 36 -1.04 1.13 -8.29
C ARG A 36 -1.54 1.88 -7.07
N VAL A 37 -1.80 3.17 -7.26
CA VAL A 37 -2.49 3.98 -6.26
C VAL A 37 -3.67 4.62 -6.97
N THR A 38 -4.87 4.37 -6.49
CA THR A 38 -6.09 4.90 -7.08
C THR A 38 -6.84 5.70 -6.02
N VAL A 39 -7.13 6.96 -6.30
CA VAL A 39 -7.90 7.81 -5.40
C VAL A 39 -9.34 7.83 -5.88
N LEU A 40 -10.24 7.33 -5.06
CA LEU A 40 -11.65 7.34 -5.36
C LEU A 40 -12.32 8.43 -4.52
N GLN A 41 -13.62 8.52 -4.61
CA GLN A 41 -14.34 9.63 -3.98
C GLN A 41 -14.13 9.69 -2.48
N ASP A 42 -14.16 8.55 -1.81
CA ASP A 42 -14.06 8.50 -0.35
C ASP A 42 -13.08 7.44 0.15
N ILE A 43 -12.30 6.86 -0.74
CA ILE A 43 -11.35 5.82 -0.36
C ILE A 43 -10.15 5.85 -1.29
N VAL A 44 -9.00 5.46 -0.78
CA VAL A 44 -7.79 5.31 -1.58
C VAL A 44 -7.46 3.83 -1.64
N GLU A 45 -7.19 3.32 -2.84
CA GLU A 45 -6.76 1.93 -3.00
C GLU A 45 -5.28 1.90 -3.35
N VAL A 46 -4.53 1.08 -2.65
CA VAL A 46 -3.11 0.90 -2.92
C VAL A 46 -2.87 -0.58 -3.19
N GLU A 47 -2.31 -0.87 -4.34
CA GLU A 47 -1.99 -2.24 -4.71
C GLU A 47 -0.48 -2.43 -4.66
N PHE A 48 -0.04 -3.52 -4.07
CA PHE A 48 1.38 -3.83 -4.03
C PHE A 48 1.62 -5.31 -4.26
N THR A 49 2.82 -5.62 -4.72
CA THR A 49 3.26 -7.00 -4.90
C THR A 49 4.54 -7.19 -4.10
N PRO A 50 4.57 -8.12 -3.15
CA PRO A 50 5.81 -8.38 -2.41
C PRO A 50 6.90 -8.88 -3.35
N SER A 51 8.14 -8.78 -2.91
CA SER A 51 9.27 -9.21 -3.73
C SER A 51 9.30 -10.71 -3.98
N SER A 52 8.53 -11.47 -3.21
CA SER A 52 8.45 -12.92 -3.35
C SER A 52 7.05 -13.38 -3.01
N PRO A 53 6.53 -14.43 -3.69
CA PRO A 53 5.22 -14.99 -3.31
C PRO A 53 5.25 -15.65 -1.94
N PHE A 54 6.43 -15.84 -1.36
CA PHE A 54 6.58 -16.42 -0.04
C PHE A 54 7.03 -15.40 1.00
N CYS A 55 6.92 -14.11 0.69
CA CYS A 55 7.42 -13.06 1.58
C CYS A 55 6.80 -13.18 2.98
N PRO A 56 7.59 -13.44 4.02
CA PRO A 56 7.03 -13.66 5.35
C PRO A 56 6.56 -12.39 6.02
N ILE A 57 6.94 -11.23 5.48
CA ILE A 57 6.56 -9.95 6.07
C ILE A 57 5.52 -9.22 5.21
N ALA A 58 4.85 -9.92 4.30
CA ALA A 58 3.89 -9.27 3.41
C ALA A 58 2.77 -8.58 4.18
N PHE A 59 2.26 -9.21 5.24
CA PHE A 59 1.22 -8.60 6.05
C PHE A 59 1.74 -7.36 6.77
N TYR A 60 2.95 -7.42 7.28
CA TYR A 60 3.58 -6.27 7.91
C TYR A 60 3.71 -5.11 6.91
N LEU A 61 4.16 -5.40 5.69
CA LEU A 61 4.28 -4.37 4.65
C LEU A 61 2.91 -3.77 4.32
N ALA A 62 1.88 -4.63 4.25
CA ALA A 62 0.52 -4.15 3.98
C ALA A 62 0.06 -3.20 5.08
N GLN A 63 0.37 -3.49 6.32
CA GLN A 63 0.00 -2.62 7.44
C GLN A 63 0.74 -1.29 7.36
N GLN A 64 2.01 -1.31 7.01
CA GLN A 64 2.79 -0.09 6.89
C GLN A 64 2.28 0.78 5.74
N ILE A 65 1.93 0.15 4.63
CA ILE A 65 1.37 0.84 3.48
C ILE A 65 0.04 1.50 3.87
N LYS A 66 -0.82 0.74 4.54
CA LYS A 66 -2.12 1.25 4.93
C LYS A 66 -1.99 2.45 5.86
N SER A 67 -1.14 2.34 6.86
CA SER A 67 -0.94 3.40 7.81
C SER A 67 -0.38 4.67 7.15
N ALA A 68 0.63 4.50 6.30
CA ALA A 68 1.24 5.63 5.62
C ALA A 68 0.24 6.33 4.70
N ALA A 69 -0.54 5.56 3.96
CA ALA A 69 -1.50 6.13 3.03
C ALA A 69 -2.65 6.81 3.76
N GLU A 70 -3.10 6.24 4.88
CA GLU A 70 -4.16 6.86 5.67
C GLU A 70 -3.70 8.19 6.25
N ASN A 71 -2.49 8.22 6.76
CA ASN A 71 -1.96 9.45 7.35
C ASN A 71 -1.77 10.53 6.29
N ALA A 72 -1.36 10.15 5.10
CA ALA A 72 -1.11 11.11 4.04
C ALA A 72 -2.39 11.64 3.40
N SER A 73 -3.36 10.75 3.18
CA SER A 73 -4.59 11.12 2.48
C SER A 73 -5.69 11.60 3.41
N ARG A 74 -5.63 11.19 4.67
CA ARG A 74 -6.69 11.43 5.64
C ARG A 74 -7.99 10.78 5.21
N MET A 75 -7.89 9.69 4.44
CA MET A 75 -9.04 8.94 3.91
C MET A 75 -8.90 7.49 4.29
N LYS A 76 -9.97 6.74 4.17
CA LYS A 76 -9.90 5.30 4.31
C LYS A 76 -9.02 4.75 3.21
N VAL A 77 -8.25 3.72 3.52
CA VAL A 77 -7.36 3.10 2.56
C VAL A 77 -7.65 1.61 2.48
N LYS A 78 -7.78 1.12 1.26
CA LYS A 78 -7.88 -0.31 1.00
C LYS A 78 -6.56 -0.75 0.40
N VAL A 79 -5.92 -1.73 1.00
CA VAL A 79 -4.66 -2.26 0.50
C VAL A 79 -4.91 -3.59 -0.17
N ILE A 80 -4.36 -3.77 -1.36
CA ILE A 80 -4.51 -4.99 -2.13
C ILE A 80 -3.13 -5.60 -2.34
N CYS A 81 -2.94 -6.79 -1.82
CA CYS A 81 -1.71 -7.55 -2.01
C CYS A 81 -1.93 -8.50 -3.18
N ARG A 82 -1.00 -8.50 -4.13
CA ARG A 82 -1.06 -9.39 -5.28
C ARG A 82 0.22 -10.16 -5.39
N GLY A 83 0.14 -11.37 -5.93
CA GLY A 83 1.34 -12.16 -6.19
C GLY A 83 1.91 -12.85 -4.98
N HIS A 84 1.12 -13.03 -3.94
CA HIS A 84 1.53 -13.76 -2.75
C HIS A 84 0.65 -14.98 -2.57
N LEU A 85 1.21 -16.08 -2.09
CA LEU A 85 0.46 -17.31 -1.89
C LEU A 85 -0.74 -17.10 -0.98
N MET A 86 -0.64 -16.21 -0.02
CA MET A 86 -1.71 -15.95 0.94
C MET A 86 -2.38 -14.61 0.71
N GLU A 87 -2.39 -14.16 -0.54
CA GLU A 87 -2.90 -12.82 -0.83
C GLU A 87 -4.35 -12.63 -0.39
N GLU A 88 -5.19 -13.64 -0.52
CA GLU A 88 -6.59 -13.51 -0.11
C GLU A 88 -6.71 -13.30 1.38
N GLN A 89 -5.93 -14.04 2.15
CA GLN A 89 -5.96 -13.91 3.61
C GLN A 89 -5.40 -12.58 4.05
N ILE A 90 -4.32 -12.14 3.42
CA ILE A 90 -3.70 -10.85 3.73
C ILE A 90 -4.70 -9.73 3.45
N ASN A 91 -5.33 -9.78 2.27
CA ASN A 91 -6.27 -8.74 1.89
C ASN A 91 -7.46 -8.69 2.83
N LYS A 92 -7.95 -9.83 3.23
CA LYS A 92 -9.06 -9.88 4.15
C LYS A 92 -8.68 -9.29 5.51
N MET A 93 -7.56 -9.71 6.05
CA MET A 93 -7.13 -9.25 7.36
C MET A 93 -6.82 -7.76 7.38
N ILE A 94 -6.15 -7.26 6.35
CA ILE A 94 -5.73 -5.87 6.35
C ILE A 94 -6.91 -4.92 6.14
N ASN A 95 -7.94 -5.36 5.44
CA ASN A 95 -9.08 -4.49 5.10
C ASN A 95 -10.27 -4.68 6.02
N GLU A 96 -10.36 -5.81 6.72
CA GLU A 96 -11.49 -6.07 7.60
C GLU A 96 -11.09 -6.07 9.05
N GLY A 97 -9.93 -6.41 9.26
CA GLY A 97 -9.53 -6.58 10.61
C GLY A 97 -9.32 -5.37 11.37
N ASN A 98 -9.47 -4.58 11.16
CA ASN A 98 -9.20 -3.69 11.88
C ASN A 98 -9.73 -3.51 12.93
N LEU A 99 -9.99 -4.00 13.06
CA LEU A 99 -10.39 -3.98 14.11
C LEU A 99 -9.93 -3.51 14.88
#